data_66635600c401fb518600f01e4ff5a121
#
_entry.id   66635600c401fb518600f01e4ff5a121
#
_cell.length_a   1.000
_cell.length_b   1.000
_cell.length_c   1.000
_cell.angle_alpha   90.00
_cell.angle_beta   90.00
_cell.angle_gamma   90.00
#
_symmetry.space_group_name_H-M   'P 1'
#
loop_
_entity.id
_entity.type
_entity.pdbx_description
1 polymer ?
#
loop_
_entity_poly.entity_id
_entity_poly.type
_entity_poly.pdbx_seq_one_letter_code
_entity_poly.pdbx_strand_id
1 'polypeptide(L)'
;MREIEFESVREADLIIDAKYLSGRTGNLSDEVISKLMSVGTQGGFRTRGRGEQKDFCVLVTSMEDKAWPDIIDKYSGKFIYYGDNKTPGSEIHDKEGNRILKHCFNQLHNGNFDKLFPFFIFKQLRNSYRDIQFLGLAVPGHPNISSKSDLVAEWGIENNERFQNYKATFSILNTEKVSREWIQSLIDSNENIELRPEAYNKFIKNKK
;
A
#
# COMPACT_ATOMS: atom_id res chain seq x y z
N MET A 1 -0.83 -22.80 -0.73
CA MET A 1 -1.18 -21.36 -0.74
C MET A 1 -2.69 -21.29 -0.65
N ARG A 2 -3.23 -20.48 0.28
CA ARG A 2 -4.69 -20.34 0.46
C ARG A 2 -5.28 -19.51 -0.66
N GLU A 3 -6.43 -19.90 -1.19
CA GLU A 3 -7.20 -19.18 -2.20
C GLU A 3 -8.56 -18.80 -1.62
N ILE A 4 -9.00 -17.58 -1.92
CA ILE A 4 -10.26 -17.00 -1.48
C ILE A 4 -11.07 -16.70 -2.74
N GLU A 5 -12.23 -17.32 -2.86
CA GLU A 5 -13.13 -17.17 -4.01
C GLU A 5 -13.74 -15.75 -4.06
N PHE A 6 -14.02 -15.27 -5.26
CA PHE A 6 -14.52 -13.91 -5.50
C PHE A 6 -15.81 -13.59 -4.74
N GLU A 7 -16.69 -14.55 -4.59
CA GLU A 7 -17.96 -14.42 -3.87
C GLU A 7 -17.75 -14.13 -2.39
N SER A 8 -16.66 -14.65 -1.81
CA SER A 8 -16.34 -14.58 -0.38
C SER A 8 -15.44 -13.40 0.00
N VAL A 9 -14.88 -12.66 -0.97
CA VAL A 9 -13.85 -11.65 -0.64
C VAL A 9 -14.34 -10.51 0.26
N ARG A 10 -15.62 -10.16 0.22
CA ARG A 10 -16.16 -9.07 1.08
C ARG A 10 -16.08 -9.40 2.55
N GLU A 11 -16.22 -10.67 2.90
CA GLU A 11 -16.24 -11.16 4.28
C GLU A 11 -14.90 -11.77 4.71
N ALA A 12 -13.90 -11.73 3.81
CA ALA A 12 -12.64 -12.41 4.07
C ALA A 12 -11.67 -11.55 4.89
N ASP A 13 -10.98 -12.19 5.83
CA ASP A 13 -9.75 -11.66 6.42
C ASP A 13 -8.67 -11.52 5.35
N LEU A 14 -7.74 -10.58 5.54
CA LEU A 14 -6.50 -10.53 4.76
C LEU A 14 -5.46 -11.43 5.39
N ILE A 15 -5.11 -12.51 4.70
CA ILE A 15 -4.16 -13.53 5.14
C ILE A 15 -2.88 -13.39 4.32
N ILE A 16 -1.74 -13.34 4.99
CA ILE A 16 -0.44 -13.21 4.31
C ILE A 16 -0.25 -14.32 3.29
N ASP A 17 0.24 -13.92 2.13
CA ASP A 17 0.49 -14.78 0.97
C ASP A 17 -0.75 -15.50 0.39
N ALA A 18 -1.96 -15.25 0.92
CA ALA A 18 -3.18 -15.78 0.29
C ALA A 18 -3.48 -15.07 -1.03
N LYS A 19 -4.06 -15.83 -1.97
CA LYS A 19 -4.60 -15.33 -3.22
C LYS A 19 -6.07 -15.00 -3.07
N TYR A 20 -6.48 -13.88 -3.64
CA TYR A 20 -7.86 -13.44 -3.73
C TYR A 20 -8.25 -13.45 -5.20
N LEU A 21 -9.17 -14.32 -5.55
CA LEU A 21 -9.59 -14.53 -6.93
C LEU A 21 -10.55 -13.43 -7.36
N SER A 22 -10.37 -12.95 -8.58
CA SER A 22 -11.25 -11.96 -9.20
C SER A 22 -12.45 -12.61 -9.86
N GLY A 23 -13.49 -11.84 -10.17
CA GLY A 23 -14.58 -12.29 -11.02
C GLY A 23 -14.09 -12.66 -12.42
N ARG A 24 -14.94 -13.34 -13.18
CA ARG A 24 -14.62 -13.88 -14.54
C ARG A 24 -15.58 -13.39 -15.62
N THR A 25 -16.33 -12.31 -15.36
CA THR A 25 -17.31 -11.80 -16.34
C THR A 25 -16.71 -10.89 -17.40
N GLY A 26 -15.46 -10.39 -17.19
CA GLY A 26 -14.78 -9.44 -18.07
C GLY A 26 -15.05 -7.98 -17.73
N ASN A 27 -15.87 -7.69 -16.73
CA ASN A 27 -16.27 -6.35 -16.32
C ASN A 27 -15.32 -5.74 -15.27
N LEU A 28 -15.41 -4.42 -15.07
CA LEU A 28 -14.71 -3.73 -13.98
C LEU A 28 -15.15 -4.21 -12.60
N SER A 29 -16.40 -4.69 -12.48
CA SER A 29 -16.95 -5.28 -11.26
C SER A 29 -16.22 -6.55 -10.79
N ASP A 30 -15.43 -7.17 -11.67
CA ASP A 30 -14.60 -8.33 -11.34
C ASP A 30 -13.34 -7.96 -10.54
N GLU A 31 -13.05 -6.67 -10.41
CA GLU A 31 -11.85 -6.18 -9.73
C GLU A 31 -11.94 -6.45 -8.22
N VAL A 32 -11.05 -7.30 -7.74
CA VAL A 32 -11.13 -7.89 -6.41
C VAL A 32 -10.73 -6.91 -5.29
N ILE A 33 -9.77 -6.02 -5.52
CA ILE A 33 -9.34 -5.06 -4.48
C ILE A 33 -10.45 -4.07 -4.16
N SER A 34 -11.17 -3.57 -5.17
CA SER A 34 -12.28 -2.65 -4.94
C SER A 34 -13.42 -3.30 -4.15
N LYS A 35 -13.69 -4.58 -4.44
CA LYS A 35 -14.70 -5.36 -3.71
C LYS A 35 -14.25 -5.65 -2.26
N LEU A 36 -12.98 -5.96 -2.06
CA LEU A 36 -12.37 -6.32 -0.79
C LEU A 36 -12.18 -5.09 0.13
N MET A 37 -11.69 -3.97 -0.43
CA MET A 37 -11.22 -2.81 0.32
C MET A 37 -12.10 -1.56 0.14
N SER A 38 -13.14 -1.61 -0.70
CA SER A 38 -14.01 -0.46 -0.99
C SER A 38 -13.25 0.79 -1.46
N VAL A 39 -12.26 0.58 -2.34
CA VAL A 39 -11.44 1.62 -2.98
C VAL A 39 -11.64 1.63 -4.50
N GLY A 40 -10.99 2.55 -5.21
CA GLY A 40 -11.03 2.62 -6.67
C GLY A 40 -10.54 1.34 -7.35
N THR A 41 -10.96 1.11 -8.60
CA THR A 41 -10.68 -0.12 -9.37
C THR A 41 -9.34 -0.11 -10.09
N GLN A 42 -8.64 1.04 -10.13
CA GLN A 42 -7.42 1.23 -10.92
C GLN A 42 -6.34 1.98 -10.14
N GLY A 43 -5.12 1.91 -10.64
CA GLY A 43 -3.96 2.59 -10.09
C GLY A 43 -3.17 1.77 -9.05
N GLY A 44 -1.92 2.17 -8.85
CA GLY A 44 -1.01 1.61 -7.85
C GLY A 44 -1.27 2.12 -6.44
N PHE A 45 -1.77 3.36 -6.32
CA PHE A 45 -2.22 3.97 -5.07
C PHE A 45 -3.74 4.03 -5.05
N ARG A 46 -4.36 3.44 -4.05
CA ARG A 46 -5.81 3.48 -3.86
C ARG A 46 -6.11 3.79 -2.40
N THR A 47 -6.84 4.85 -2.15
CA THR A 47 -7.04 5.37 -0.80
C THR A 47 -8.48 5.37 -0.36
N ARG A 48 -8.67 5.32 0.94
CA ARG A 48 -9.91 5.63 1.63
C ARG A 48 -9.67 6.83 2.55
N GLY A 49 -10.69 7.64 2.81
CA GLY A 49 -10.57 8.87 3.60
C GLY A 49 -10.54 10.13 2.74
N ARG A 50 -10.51 11.31 3.37
CA ARG A 50 -10.60 12.61 2.71
C ARG A 50 -9.34 13.44 2.92
N GLY A 51 -9.02 14.30 1.94
CA GLY A 51 -7.89 15.21 2.03
C GLY A 51 -6.57 14.48 2.25
N GLU A 52 -5.72 15.05 3.10
CA GLU A 52 -4.41 14.46 3.46
C GLU A 52 -4.54 13.36 4.51
N GLN A 53 -5.55 13.43 5.39
CA GLN A 53 -5.83 12.38 6.37
C GLN A 53 -6.60 11.24 5.70
N LYS A 54 -5.93 10.11 5.50
CA LYS A 54 -6.52 8.90 4.96
C LYS A 54 -6.88 7.93 6.10
N ASP A 55 -7.90 7.12 5.89
CA ASP A 55 -8.19 5.99 6.77
C ASP A 55 -7.19 4.86 6.51
N PHE A 56 -6.85 4.64 5.23
CA PHE A 56 -5.79 3.73 4.80
C PHE A 56 -5.38 3.97 3.34
N CYS A 57 -4.28 3.34 2.94
CA CYS A 57 -3.83 3.29 1.55
C CYS A 57 -3.57 1.83 1.13
N VAL A 58 -4.02 1.48 -0.06
CA VAL A 58 -3.67 0.22 -0.73
C VAL A 58 -2.58 0.51 -1.75
N LEU A 59 -1.47 -0.22 -1.69
CA LEU A 59 -0.41 -0.20 -2.69
C LEU A 59 -0.50 -1.48 -3.51
N VAL A 60 -0.58 -1.30 -4.83
CA VAL A 60 -0.69 -2.42 -5.79
C VAL A 60 0.55 -2.46 -6.65
N THR A 61 1.29 -3.56 -6.59
CA THR A 61 2.51 -3.77 -7.37
C THR A 61 2.40 -4.95 -8.31
N SER A 62 3.01 -4.87 -9.49
CA SER A 62 3.29 -6.04 -10.32
C SER A 62 4.65 -6.67 -9.98
N MET A 63 5.55 -5.92 -9.35
CA MET A 63 6.99 -6.21 -9.19
C MET A 63 7.73 -6.43 -10.52
N GLU A 64 7.26 -5.83 -11.60
CA GLU A 64 7.77 -6.08 -12.96
C GLU A 64 8.23 -4.81 -13.67
N ASP A 65 7.98 -3.65 -13.08
CA ASP A 65 8.43 -2.38 -13.63
C ASP A 65 9.96 -2.31 -13.57
N LYS A 66 10.61 -2.33 -14.74
CA LYS A 66 12.07 -2.32 -14.82
C LYS A 66 12.67 -0.94 -14.56
N ALA A 67 11.91 0.12 -14.83
CA ALA A 67 12.37 1.49 -14.62
C ALA A 67 12.25 1.89 -13.13
N TRP A 68 11.18 1.41 -12.48
CA TRP A 68 10.85 1.70 -11.10
C TRP A 68 10.54 0.39 -10.35
N PRO A 69 11.59 -0.43 -10.04
CA PRO A 69 11.40 -1.79 -9.54
C PRO A 69 10.99 -1.80 -8.07
N ASP A 70 9.72 -2.14 -7.81
CA ASP A 70 9.29 -2.45 -6.45
C ASP A 70 9.96 -3.73 -5.95
N ILE A 71 10.46 -3.71 -4.73
CA ILE A 71 11.28 -4.80 -4.18
C ILE A 71 10.82 -5.15 -2.77
N ILE A 72 10.60 -6.41 -2.51
CA ILE A 72 10.37 -6.95 -1.17
C ILE A 72 11.55 -7.81 -0.70
N ASP A 73 12.11 -7.48 0.45
CA ASP A 73 13.05 -8.33 1.16
C ASP A 73 12.29 -9.10 2.26
N LYS A 74 12.04 -10.37 2.00
CA LYS A 74 11.26 -11.24 2.89
C LYS A 74 11.96 -11.51 4.24
N TYR A 75 13.27 -11.34 4.32
CA TYR A 75 14.02 -11.59 5.55
C TYR A 75 13.92 -10.42 6.54
N SER A 76 14.02 -9.20 6.04
CA SER A 76 13.94 -7.99 6.87
C SER A 76 12.54 -7.39 6.94
N GLY A 77 11.61 -7.81 6.09
CA GLY A 77 10.30 -7.17 5.92
C GLY A 77 10.38 -5.81 5.24
N LYS A 78 11.53 -5.46 4.65
CA LYS A 78 11.69 -4.21 3.93
C LYS A 78 10.97 -4.27 2.58
N PHE A 79 10.14 -3.27 2.30
CA PHE A 79 9.46 -3.10 1.03
C PHE A 79 9.81 -1.74 0.43
N ILE A 80 10.35 -1.74 -0.78
CA ILE A 80 10.60 -0.54 -1.58
C ILE A 80 9.47 -0.41 -2.57
N TYR A 81 8.85 0.77 -2.59
CA TYR A 81 7.76 1.11 -3.51
C TYR A 81 8.01 2.46 -4.15
N TYR A 82 7.78 2.54 -5.44
CA TYR A 82 7.94 3.79 -6.18
C TYR A 82 6.62 4.53 -6.32
N GLY A 83 6.73 5.85 -6.32
CA GLY A 83 5.60 6.75 -6.53
C GLY A 83 4.96 6.61 -7.92
N ASP A 84 3.95 7.42 -8.16
CA ASP A 84 3.13 7.36 -9.37
C ASP A 84 3.49 8.43 -10.42
N ASN A 85 4.51 9.24 -10.17
CA ASN A 85 4.98 10.19 -11.17
C ASN A 85 5.92 9.52 -12.18
N LYS A 86 5.36 9.09 -13.30
CA LYS A 86 6.06 8.46 -14.43
C LYS A 86 5.86 9.25 -15.72
N THR A 87 5.55 10.54 -15.61
CA THR A 87 5.26 11.41 -16.74
C THR A 87 6.43 12.35 -16.98
N PRO A 88 7.10 12.28 -18.14
CA PRO A 88 8.15 13.21 -18.52
C PRO A 88 7.72 14.67 -18.38
N GLY A 89 8.61 15.52 -17.85
CA GLY A 89 8.37 16.95 -17.68
C GLY A 89 7.43 17.33 -16.54
N SER A 90 6.81 16.38 -15.82
CA SER A 90 5.90 16.70 -14.72
C SER A 90 6.65 16.95 -13.41
N GLU A 91 6.05 17.77 -12.55
CA GLU A 91 6.54 18.02 -11.20
C GLU A 91 6.31 16.81 -10.28
N ILE A 92 7.20 16.62 -9.31
CA ILE A 92 7.16 15.44 -8.42
C ILE A 92 5.84 15.30 -7.64
N HIS A 93 5.14 16.40 -7.37
CA HIS A 93 3.89 16.42 -6.60
C HIS A 93 2.63 16.57 -7.47
N ASP A 94 2.73 16.47 -8.79
CA ASP A 94 1.55 16.52 -9.66
C ASP A 94 0.63 15.31 -9.46
N LYS A 95 1.21 14.18 -9.07
CA LYS A 95 0.47 12.93 -8.85
C LYS A 95 0.09 12.74 -7.38
N GLU A 96 -1.07 12.12 -7.16
CA GLU A 96 -1.61 11.92 -5.80
C GLU A 96 -0.75 10.96 -4.97
N GLY A 97 -0.25 9.88 -5.56
CA GLY A 97 0.57 8.90 -4.85
C GLY A 97 1.84 9.53 -4.27
N ASN A 98 2.53 10.36 -5.04
CA ASN A 98 3.69 11.10 -4.54
C ASN A 98 3.34 12.09 -3.41
N ARG A 99 2.17 12.75 -3.47
CA ARG A 99 1.70 13.60 -2.36
C ARG A 99 1.42 12.80 -1.09
N ILE A 100 0.79 11.63 -1.24
CA ILE A 100 0.52 10.71 -0.12
C ILE A 100 1.82 10.26 0.53
N LEU A 101 2.82 9.83 -0.26
CA LEU A 101 4.13 9.45 0.25
C LEU A 101 4.76 10.61 1.02
N LYS A 102 4.83 11.79 0.41
CA LYS A 102 5.41 12.98 1.04
C LYS A 102 4.74 13.33 2.36
N HIS A 103 3.40 13.36 2.37
CA HIS A 103 2.63 13.65 3.58
C HIS A 103 2.93 12.62 4.68
N CYS A 104 2.80 11.35 4.37
CA CYS A 104 2.94 10.26 5.34
C CYS A 104 4.35 10.21 5.95
N PHE A 105 5.40 10.31 5.12
CA PHE A 105 6.77 10.32 5.61
C PHE A 105 7.11 11.59 6.40
N ASN A 106 6.55 12.74 6.05
CA ASN A 106 6.67 13.95 6.88
C ASN A 106 6.05 13.75 8.27
N GLN A 107 4.87 13.12 8.37
CA GLN A 107 4.26 12.81 9.67
C GLN A 107 5.16 11.86 10.48
N LEU A 108 5.70 10.81 9.85
CA LEU A 108 6.65 9.90 10.49
C LEU A 108 7.88 10.64 11.04
N HIS A 109 8.54 11.46 10.21
CA HIS A 109 9.76 12.18 10.59
C HIS A 109 9.54 13.24 11.67
N ASN A 110 8.33 13.78 11.75
CA ASN A 110 7.93 14.73 12.80
C ASN A 110 7.44 14.04 14.08
N GLY A 111 7.43 12.71 14.13
CA GLY A 111 6.95 11.96 15.29
C GLY A 111 5.43 11.97 15.50
N ASN A 112 4.66 12.34 14.48
CA ASN A 112 3.19 12.42 14.52
C ASN A 112 2.58 11.05 14.18
N PHE A 113 2.86 10.03 14.98
CA PHE A 113 2.42 8.66 14.72
C PHE A 113 0.89 8.50 14.73
N ASP A 114 0.18 9.33 15.45
CA ASP A 114 -1.29 9.41 15.48
C ASP A 114 -1.93 9.87 14.17
N LYS A 115 -1.14 10.48 13.28
CA LYS A 115 -1.56 10.90 11.94
C LYS A 115 -1.18 9.92 10.85
N LEU A 116 -0.50 8.83 11.21
CA LEU A 116 -0.16 7.77 10.27
C LEU A 116 -1.34 6.83 10.08
N PHE A 117 -1.47 6.32 8.86
CA PHE A 117 -2.48 5.36 8.48
C PHE A 117 -1.82 4.09 7.92
N PRO A 118 -2.51 2.93 7.96
CA PRO A 118 -1.95 1.67 7.48
C PRO A 118 -1.89 1.60 5.96
N PHE A 119 -0.88 0.87 5.47
CA PHE A 119 -0.74 0.51 4.07
C PHE A 119 -0.98 -0.99 3.88
N PHE A 120 -1.84 -1.34 2.93
CA PHE A 120 -2.13 -2.72 2.55
C PHE A 120 -1.45 -3.02 1.22
N ILE A 121 -0.52 -3.98 1.21
CA ILE A 121 0.30 -4.27 0.03
C ILE A 121 -0.26 -5.47 -0.71
N PHE A 122 -0.60 -5.27 -1.99
CA PHE A 122 -1.07 -6.32 -2.87
C PHE A 122 -0.19 -6.45 -4.10
N LYS A 123 0.03 -7.69 -4.51
CA LYS A 123 0.71 -8.04 -5.76
C LYS A 123 -0.29 -8.54 -6.78
N GLN A 124 -0.22 -8.00 -8.00
CA GLN A 124 -0.91 -8.55 -9.15
C GLN A 124 -0.27 -9.88 -9.55
N LEU A 125 -1.09 -10.91 -9.84
CA LEU A 125 -0.59 -12.21 -10.24
C LEU A 125 -0.47 -12.27 -11.76
N ARG A 126 0.68 -12.79 -12.22
CA ARG A 126 0.91 -13.05 -13.65
C ARG A 126 0.00 -14.14 -14.15
N ASN A 127 -0.43 -14.04 -15.41
CA ASN A 127 -1.26 -15.03 -16.10
C ASN A 127 -2.59 -15.36 -15.40
N SER A 128 -2.96 -14.49 -14.49
CA SER A 128 -4.18 -14.56 -13.73
C SER A 128 -4.98 -13.31 -14.02
N TYR A 129 -6.23 -13.42 -14.33
CA TYR A 129 -7.07 -12.33 -14.84
C TYR A 129 -6.88 -11.02 -14.08
N ARG A 130 -7.44 -10.89 -12.87
CA ARG A 130 -7.25 -9.76 -11.95
C ARG A 130 -7.02 -10.27 -10.53
N ASP A 131 -6.53 -11.49 -10.42
CA ASP A 131 -6.25 -12.09 -9.15
C ASP A 131 -5.05 -11.40 -8.50
N ILE A 132 -5.09 -11.34 -7.20
CA ILE A 132 -4.07 -10.66 -6.40
C ILE A 132 -3.59 -11.55 -5.26
N GLN A 133 -2.42 -11.23 -4.75
CA GLN A 133 -1.87 -11.81 -3.54
C GLN A 133 -1.71 -10.71 -2.49
N PHE A 134 -2.14 -10.95 -1.25
CA PHE A 134 -1.86 -10.04 -0.15
C PHE A 134 -0.46 -10.28 0.38
N LEU A 135 0.40 -9.25 0.34
CA LEU A 135 1.79 -9.35 0.78
C LEU A 135 1.97 -8.91 2.24
N GLY A 136 1.08 -8.08 2.76
CA GLY A 136 1.12 -7.68 4.15
C GLY A 136 0.58 -6.30 4.46
N LEU A 137 0.42 -6.08 5.75
CA LEU A 137 0.18 -4.77 6.35
C LEU A 137 1.52 -4.07 6.52
N ALA A 138 1.64 -2.82 6.08
CA ALA A 138 2.89 -2.08 6.13
C ALA A 138 2.73 -0.69 6.74
N VAL A 139 3.86 -0.17 7.17
CA VAL A 139 4.01 1.18 7.73
C VAL A 139 5.19 1.89 7.07
N PRO A 140 5.20 3.25 6.99
CA PRO A 140 6.30 3.98 6.40
C PRO A 140 7.58 3.86 7.25
N GLY A 141 8.72 3.90 6.56
CA GLY A 141 10.03 3.76 7.18
C GLY A 141 10.45 2.32 7.45
N HIS A 142 11.72 2.15 7.86
CA HIS A 142 12.26 0.84 8.23
C HIS A 142 13.37 1.01 9.28
N PRO A 143 13.45 0.17 10.34
CA PRO A 143 14.42 0.33 11.46
C PRO A 143 15.87 0.46 11.02
N ASN A 144 16.25 -0.22 9.93
CA ASN A 144 17.62 -0.23 9.42
C ASN A 144 17.88 0.86 8.36
N ILE A 145 16.96 1.78 8.14
CA ILE A 145 17.08 2.86 7.15
C ILE A 145 16.87 4.20 7.89
N SER A 146 17.77 5.14 7.64
CA SER A 146 17.64 6.47 8.26
C SER A 146 16.48 7.26 7.63
N SER A 147 15.91 8.19 8.40
CA SER A 147 14.86 9.11 7.91
C SER A 147 15.29 10.00 6.74
N LYS A 148 16.59 10.10 6.47
CA LYS A 148 17.11 10.79 5.29
C LYS A 148 17.11 9.93 4.02
N SER A 149 16.89 8.61 4.17
CA SER A 149 17.03 7.63 3.09
C SER A 149 15.78 6.76 2.88
N ASP A 150 14.74 6.93 3.70
CA ASP A 150 13.51 6.14 3.62
C ASP A 150 12.48 6.72 2.62
N LEU A 151 12.59 8.01 2.29
CA LEU A 151 11.88 8.66 1.18
C LEU A 151 12.85 9.52 0.37
N VAL A 152 13.20 9.07 -0.82
CA VAL A 152 14.19 9.73 -1.68
C VAL A 152 13.56 10.07 -3.03
N ALA A 153 13.79 11.31 -3.51
CA ALA A 153 13.44 11.68 -4.87
C ALA A 153 14.52 11.19 -5.83
N GLU A 154 14.15 10.31 -6.74
CA GLU A 154 15.03 9.79 -7.80
C GLU A 154 14.66 10.39 -9.16
N TRP A 155 15.66 10.59 -10.01
CA TRP A 155 15.47 11.13 -11.34
C TRP A 155 15.13 10.02 -12.35
N GLY A 156 14.08 10.26 -13.14
CA GLY A 156 13.77 9.55 -14.36
C GLY A 156 14.07 10.41 -15.60
N ILE A 157 14.37 9.78 -16.71
CA ILE A 157 14.56 10.41 -18.00
C ILE A 157 13.79 9.58 -19.03
N GLU A 158 12.87 10.19 -19.72
CA GLU A 158 12.14 9.59 -20.82
C GLU A 158 11.88 10.66 -21.88
N ASN A 159 12.01 10.32 -23.17
CA ASN A 159 11.85 11.24 -24.31
C ASN A 159 12.68 12.53 -24.17
N ASN A 160 13.91 12.44 -23.62
CA ASN A 160 14.79 13.55 -23.30
C ASN A 160 14.26 14.57 -22.25
N GLU A 161 13.17 14.26 -21.59
CA GLU A 161 12.62 15.07 -20.50
C GLU A 161 12.91 14.42 -19.14
N ARG A 162 13.31 15.24 -18.19
CA ARG A 162 13.57 14.81 -16.82
C ARG A 162 12.32 14.96 -15.97
N PHE A 163 12.15 14.04 -15.05
CA PHE A 163 11.13 14.12 -14.00
C PHE A 163 11.63 13.44 -12.74
N GLN A 164 11.01 13.68 -11.62
CA GLN A 164 11.35 13.02 -10.36
C GLN A 164 10.21 12.13 -9.88
N ASN A 165 10.59 11.01 -9.28
CA ASN A 165 9.65 10.13 -8.60
C ASN A 165 10.18 9.79 -7.21
N TYR A 166 9.30 9.48 -6.26
CA TYR A 166 9.73 9.03 -4.95
C TYR A 166 10.03 7.53 -4.95
N LYS A 167 11.14 7.19 -4.31
CA LYS A 167 11.44 5.86 -3.81
C LYS A 167 11.16 5.85 -2.32
N ALA A 168 10.19 5.08 -1.89
CA ALA A 168 9.73 4.99 -0.51
C ALA A 168 10.07 3.62 0.08
N THR A 169 10.56 3.61 1.32
CA THR A 169 10.85 2.39 2.06
C THR A 169 9.82 2.19 3.16
N PHE A 170 9.21 1.02 3.16
CA PHE A 170 8.22 0.58 4.14
C PHE A 170 8.71 -0.62 4.94
N SER A 171 8.15 -0.81 6.13
CA SER A 171 8.24 -2.06 6.89
C SER A 171 6.94 -2.83 6.74
N ILE A 172 7.00 -4.07 6.24
CA ILE A 172 5.90 -5.02 6.35
C ILE A 172 5.89 -5.54 7.79
N LEU A 173 4.76 -5.41 8.45
CA LEU A 173 4.59 -5.79 9.83
C LEU A 173 4.47 -7.32 9.98
N ASN A 174 5.03 -7.84 11.06
CA ASN A 174 4.89 -9.26 11.39
C ASN A 174 3.48 -9.54 11.93
N THR A 175 2.58 -9.87 11.02
CA THR A 175 1.20 -10.28 11.32
C THR A 175 0.77 -11.35 10.35
N GLU A 176 0.13 -12.42 10.82
CA GLU A 176 -0.32 -13.53 9.97
C GLU A 176 -1.58 -13.17 9.18
N LYS A 177 -2.43 -12.34 9.79
CA LYS A 177 -3.69 -11.91 9.18
C LYS A 177 -4.13 -10.53 9.68
N VAL A 178 -4.97 -9.88 8.89
CA VAL A 178 -5.72 -8.67 9.28
C VAL A 178 -7.20 -9.01 9.24
N SER A 179 -7.91 -8.79 10.35
CA SER A 179 -9.32 -9.18 10.46
C SER A 179 -10.22 -8.34 9.56
N ARG A 180 -11.28 -8.96 9.04
CA ARG A 180 -12.32 -8.28 8.27
C ARG A 180 -12.98 -7.16 9.07
N GLU A 181 -13.21 -7.39 10.34
CA GLU A 181 -13.87 -6.42 11.22
C GLU A 181 -13.04 -5.14 11.35
N TRP A 182 -11.71 -5.24 11.50
CA TRP A 182 -10.87 -4.04 11.55
C TRP A 182 -10.85 -3.31 10.20
N ILE A 183 -10.72 -4.06 9.09
CA ILE A 183 -10.78 -3.48 7.74
C ILE A 183 -12.11 -2.75 7.53
N GLN A 184 -13.23 -3.35 7.96
CA GLN A 184 -14.55 -2.74 7.83
C GLN A 184 -14.65 -1.44 8.65
N SER A 185 -14.11 -1.43 9.86
CA SER A 185 -14.09 -0.20 10.69
C SER A 185 -13.30 0.94 10.03
N LEU A 186 -12.21 0.62 9.31
CA LEU A 186 -11.46 1.60 8.51
C LEU A 186 -12.28 2.06 7.29
N ILE A 187 -12.97 1.14 6.60
CA ILE A 187 -13.83 1.47 5.46
C ILE A 187 -14.94 2.42 5.86
N ASP A 188 -15.49 2.25 7.06
CA ASP A 188 -16.56 3.08 7.62
C ASP A 188 -16.06 4.40 8.22
N SER A 189 -14.74 4.68 8.13
CA SER A 189 -14.06 5.84 8.73
C SER A 189 -14.34 5.97 10.25
N ASN A 190 -14.45 4.82 10.92
CA ASN A 190 -14.72 4.69 12.35
C ASN A 190 -13.87 3.57 12.93
N GLU A 191 -12.56 3.77 12.92
CA GLU A 191 -11.60 2.73 13.30
C GLU A 191 -11.84 2.18 14.71
N ASN A 192 -12.02 0.87 14.81
CA ASN A 192 -12.07 0.17 16.09
C ASN A 192 -10.63 -0.21 16.52
N ILE A 193 -10.07 0.56 17.45
CA ILE A 193 -8.68 0.42 17.93
C ILE A 193 -8.44 -0.94 18.61
N GLU A 194 -9.46 -1.55 19.20
CA GLU A 194 -9.35 -2.86 19.87
C GLU A 194 -9.10 -4.00 18.88
N LEU A 195 -9.53 -3.83 17.63
CA LEU A 195 -9.34 -4.79 16.54
C LEU A 195 -8.03 -4.60 15.77
N ARG A 196 -7.25 -3.57 16.11
CA ARG A 196 -5.95 -3.33 15.44
C ARG A 196 -5.03 -4.53 15.57
N PRO A 197 -4.34 -4.94 14.49
CA PRO A 197 -3.24 -5.89 14.61
C PRO A 197 -2.20 -5.40 15.62
N GLU A 198 -1.74 -6.28 16.50
CA GLU A 198 -0.82 -5.94 17.59
C GLU A 198 0.46 -5.24 17.08
N ALA A 199 1.01 -5.73 15.95
CA ALA A 199 2.20 -5.14 15.35
C ALA A 199 1.98 -3.69 14.89
N TYR A 200 0.79 -3.37 14.34
CA TYR A 200 0.43 -2.00 13.97
C TYR A 200 0.22 -1.12 15.21
N ASN A 201 -0.44 -1.65 16.23
CA ASN A 201 -0.65 -0.95 17.50
C ASN A 201 0.69 -0.62 18.19
N LYS A 202 1.64 -1.55 18.19
CA LYS A 202 3.01 -1.31 18.69
C LYS A 202 3.71 -0.20 17.92
N PHE A 203 3.60 -0.19 16.59
CA PHE A 203 4.19 0.85 15.76
C PHE A 203 3.63 2.25 16.10
N ILE A 204 2.30 2.39 16.18
CA ILE A 204 1.66 3.68 16.51
C ILE A 204 1.99 4.14 17.93
N LYS A 205 2.15 3.22 18.88
CA LYS A 205 2.48 3.55 20.29
C LYS A 205 3.96 3.84 20.53
N ASN A 206 4.85 3.49 19.60
CA ASN A 206 6.29 3.76 19.72
C ASN A 206 6.59 5.26 19.57
N LYS A 207 6.01 6.08 20.44
CA LYS A 207 6.43 7.47 20.64
C LYS A 207 7.84 7.43 21.28
N LYS A 208 8.88 7.66 20.48
CA LYS A 208 10.17 8.08 21.00
C LYS A 208 10.22 9.58 21.09
#